data_55429405d2177f48dadc077609b0f7c0
#
_entry.id   55429405d2177f48dadc077609b0f7c0
#
_cell.length_a   1.000
_cell.length_b   1.000
_cell.length_c   1.000
_cell.angle_alpha   90.00
_cell.angle_beta   90.00
_cell.angle_gamma   90.00
#
_symmetry.space_group_name_H-M   'P 1'
#
loop_
_entity.id
_entity.type
_entity.pdbx_description
1 polymer ?
#
loop_
_entity_poly.entity_id
_entity_poly.type
_entity_poly.pdbx_seq_one_letter_code
_entity_poly.pdbx_strand_id
1 'polypeptide(L)'
;RITAAGPACARSRALAGTTVPAPAEPDLAAAPGWAQARRQLAAFLTGRLAAAAGARTVHPVHAERGPGPGRDPSQAMGPVAAAIEYAGAGAIRYALARVPPGAPARVDPCHEAARRLDVPAYAVRYAHAHAASTLRQAADLGLNRGEAAEFGPRPLAHPSEQVLLDELSWLPERVAGAARQARPDVFPRYLERLAGAYFGCQERCPAVWPGMGTGGPEISARLWLAAAAATALRAGLDLLGVDAPDRL
;
A
#
# COMPACT_ATOMS: atom_id res chain seq x y z
N ARG A 1 -0.05 -15.16 10.93
CA ARG A 1 1.29 -14.59 10.71
C ARG A 1 1.22 -13.10 10.38
N ILE A 2 0.43 -12.67 9.38
CA ILE A 2 0.34 -11.25 8.97
C ILE A 2 -0.05 -10.35 10.15
N THR A 3 -1.14 -10.65 10.83
CA THR A 3 -1.62 -9.85 11.98
C THR A 3 -0.66 -9.86 13.16
N ALA A 4 0.03 -10.96 13.40
CA ALA A 4 1.04 -11.05 14.44
C ALA A 4 2.33 -10.27 14.09
N ALA A 5 2.68 -10.22 12.82
CA ALA A 5 3.83 -9.44 12.34
C ALA A 5 3.53 -7.93 12.27
N GLY A 6 2.24 -7.54 12.23
CA GLY A 6 1.83 -6.15 12.11
C GLY A 6 2.49 -5.45 10.90
N PRO A 7 3.08 -4.24 11.07
CA PRO A 7 3.75 -3.52 9.99
C PRO A 7 4.92 -4.28 9.37
N ALA A 8 5.48 -5.28 10.07
CA ALA A 8 6.57 -6.09 9.54
C ALA A 8 6.10 -7.24 8.63
N CYS A 9 4.80 -7.40 8.39
CA CYS A 9 4.25 -8.47 7.55
C CYS A 9 4.75 -8.45 6.09
N ALA A 10 5.15 -7.27 5.59
CA ALA A 10 5.74 -7.09 4.27
C ALA A 10 7.25 -7.38 4.22
N ARG A 11 7.89 -7.63 5.36
CA ARG A 11 9.33 -7.84 5.45
C ARG A 11 9.73 -9.28 5.17
N SER A 12 10.92 -9.44 4.58
CA SER A 12 11.53 -10.75 4.34
C SER A 12 13.05 -10.66 4.45
N ARG A 13 13.74 -11.79 4.25
CA ARG A 13 15.19 -11.86 4.11
C ARG A 13 15.61 -12.24 2.69
N ALA A 14 14.71 -12.11 1.73
CA ALA A 14 14.93 -12.56 0.33
C ALA A 14 16.10 -11.86 -0.36
N LEU A 15 16.48 -10.66 0.09
CA LEU A 15 17.62 -9.89 -0.39
C LEU A 15 18.72 -9.74 0.68
N ALA A 16 18.75 -10.60 1.69
CA ALA A 16 19.82 -10.60 2.67
C ALA A 16 21.19 -10.79 1.97
N GLY A 17 22.20 -10.00 2.38
CA GLY A 17 23.52 -10.01 1.77
C GLY A 17 23.68 -9.14 0.52
N THR A 18 22.59 -8.58 -0.02
CA THR A 18 22.68 -7.60 -1.12
C THR A 18 22.80 -6.17 -0.58
N THR A 19 23.42 -5.29 -1.36
CA THR A 19 23.52 -3.86 -1.04
C THR A 19 22.87 -3.06 -2.16
N VAL A 20 21.95 -2.16 -1.81
CA VAL A 20 21.16 -1.37 -2.77
C VAL A 20 21.22 0.12 -2.40
N PRO A 21 21.38 1.02 -3.38
CA PRO A 21 21.25 2.45 -3.13
C PRO A 21 19.85 2.79 -2.61
N ALA A 22 19.78 3.58 -1.54
CA ALA A 22 18.51 4.11 -1.01
C ALA A 22 18.65 5.63 -0.88
N PRO A 23 18.28 6.40 -1.91
CA PRO A 23 18.28 7.85 -1.82
C PRO A 23 17.30 8.33 -0.76
N ALA A 24 17.48 9.54 -0.26
CA ALA A 24 16.53 10.19 0.62
C ALA A 24 15.15 10.32 -0.05
N GLU A 25 14.13 10.47 0.77
CA GLU A 25 12.78 10.70 0.27
C GLU A 25 12.71 11.98 -0.57
N PRO A 26 12.20 11.90 -1.80
CA PRO A 26 12.15 13.06 -2.67
C PRO A 26 11.02 14.02 -2.27
N ASP A 27 11.31 15.31 -2.29
CA ASP A 27 10.27 16.33 -2.34
C ASP A 27 9.71 16.39 -3.78
N LEU A 28 8.58 15.74 -3.97
CA LEU A 28 7.94 15.68 -5.29
C LEU A 28 7.42 17.04 -5.73
N ALA A 29 7.03 17.93 -4.80
CA ALA A 29 6.56 19.27 -5.13
C ALA A 29 7.70 20.16 -5.66
N ALA A 30 8.94 19.90 -5.27
CA ALA A 30 10.11 20.60 -5.79
C ALA A 30 10.58 20.09 -7.16
N ALA A 31 10.01 19.00 -7.67
CA ALA A 31 10.39 18.46 -8.97
C ALA A 31 9.94 19.38 -10.11
N PRO A 32 10.81 19.71 -11.08
CA PRO A 32 10.49 20.63 -12.18
C PRO A 32 9.48 20.04 -13.17
N GLY A 33 9.21 18.73 -13.10
CA GLY A 33 8.22 18.08 -13.96
C GLY A 33 8.06 16.60 -13.66
N TRP A 34 7.04 16.01 -14.27
CA TRP A 34 6.58 14.64 -14.03
C TRP A 34 7.68 13.57 -14.20
N ALA A 35 8.49 13.70 -15.26
CA ALA A 35 9.53 12.71 -15.55
C ALA A 35 10.60 12.66 -14.44
N GLN A 36 10.98 13.81 -13.88
CA GLN A 36 11.94 13.86 -12.77
C GLN A 36 11.32 13.37 -11.47
N ALA A 37 10.10 13.83 -11.14
CA ALA A 37 9.37 13.35 -9.97
C ALA A 37 9.26 11.81 -9.97
N ARG A 38 8.87 11.21 -11.11
CA ARG A 38 8.79 9.76 -11.27
C ARG A 38 10.14 9.07 -11.06
N ARG A 39 11.22 9.58 -11.68
CA ARG A 39 12.56 8.95 -11.52
C ARG A 39 13.03 8.96 -10.08
N GLN A 40 12.87 10.10 -9.39
CA GLN A 40 13.26 10.25 -7.99
C GLN A 40 12.44 9.33 -7.09
N LEU A 41 11.12 9.29 -7.29
CA LEU A 41 10.24 8.41 -6.53
C LEU A 41 10.56 6.93 -6.78
N ALA A 42 10.78 6.54 -8.04
CA ALA A 42 11.09 5.15 -8.37
C ALA A 42 12.41 4.68 -7.72
N ALA A 43 13.45 5.52 -7.73
CA ALA A 43 14.72 5.21 -7.06
C ALA A 43 14.54 5.06 -5.54
N PHE A 44 13.80 5.97 -4.91
CA PHE A 44 13.48 5.92 -3.49
C PHE A 44 12.68 4.66 -3.12
N LEU A 45 11.61 4.36 -3.87
CA LEU A 45 10.77 3.18 -3.62
C LEU A 45 11.54 1.87 -3.82
N THR A 46 12.43 1.80 -4.81
CA THR A 46 13.30 0.62 -5.00
C THR A 46 14.15 0.37 -3.77
N GLY A 47 14.77 1.40 -3.20
CA GLY A 47 15.54 1.31 -1.95
C GLY A 47 14.67 0.87 -0.76
N ARG A 48 13.47 1.44 -0.59
CA ARG A 48 12.53 1.05 0.50
C ARG A 48 12.08 -0.40 0.40
N LEU A 49 11.70 -0.84 -0.80
CA LEU A 49 11.28 -2.23 -1.04
C LEU A 49 12.45 -3.20 -0.82
N ALA A 50 13.66 -2.83 -1.25
CA ALA A 50 14.86 -3.63 -1.01
C ALA A 50 15.19 -3.74 0.49
N ALA A 51 15.10 -2.65 1.25
CA ALA A 51 15.26 -2.66 2.70
C ALA A 51 14.24 -3.56 3.39
N ALA A 52 12.97 -3.49 2.97
CA ALA A 52 11.92 -4.36 3.48
C ALA A 52 12.16 -5.84 3.13
N ALA A 53 12.80 -6.13 2.00
CA ALA A 53 13.22 -7.47 1.61
C ALA A 53 14.55 -7.94 2.25
N GLY A 54 15.14 -7.14 3.14
CA GLY A 54 16.33 -7.50 3.93
C GLY A 54 17.66 -7.11 3.30
N ALA A 55 17.68 -6.29 2.24
CA ALA A 55 18.90 -5.74 1.68
C ALA A 55 19.52 -4.70 2.64
N ARG A 56 20.85 -4.59 2.61
CA ARG A 56 21.55 -3.44 3.19
C ARG A 56 21.36 -2.24 2.28
N THR A 57 20.91 -1.13 2.83
CA THR A 57 20.80 0.12 2.07
C THR A 57 22.00 1.02 2.32
N VAL A 58 22.52 1.63 1.27
CA VAL A 58 23.53 2.67 1.35
C VAL A 58 22.94 3.96 0.80
N HIS A 59 23.07 5.02 1.58
CA HIS A 59 22.73 6.35 1.08
C HIS A 59 23.82 6.80 0.12
N PRO A 60 23.50 7.07 -1.15
CA PRO A 60 24.50 7.68 -2.02
C PRO A 60 24.94 9.00 -1.37
N VAL A 61 26.26 9.12 -1.15
CA VAL A 61 26.83 10.40 -0.71
C VAL A 61 26.62 11.34 -1.88
N HIS A 62 25.51 12.07 -1.86
CA HIS A 62 25.37 13.20 -2.75
C HIS A 62 26.44 14.19 -2.30
N ALA A 63 27.40 14.50 -3.19
CA ALA A 63 28.16 15.73 -3.05
C ALA A 63 27.13 16.81 -2.69
N GLU A 64 27.32 17.44 -1.55
CA GLU A 64 26.42 18.42 -0.98
C GLU A 64 25.97 19.37 -2.09
N ARG A 65 24.77 19.19 -2.62
CA ARG A 65 24.12 20.29 -3.30
C ARG A 65 23.90 21.30 -2.19
N GLY A 66 24.70 22.33 -2.20
CA GLY A 66 24.48 23.49 -1.37
C GLY A 66 23.00 23.88 -1.41
N PRO A 67 22.47 24.57 -0.40
CA PRO A 67 21.08 24.95 -0.35
C PRO A 67 20.69 25.48 -1.74
N GLY A 68 19.79 24.73 -2.42
CA GLY A 68 19.32 25.14 -3.74
C GLY A 68 18.81 26.57 -3.62
N PRO A 69 18.92 27.39 -4.67
CA PRO A 69 18.47 28.77 -4.63
C PRO A 69 17.05 28.76 -4.04
N GLY A 70 16.88 29.51 -2.93
CA GLY A 70 15.62 29.61 -2.25
C GLY A 70 14.53 29.85 -3.29
N ARG A 71 13.44 29.10 -3.20
CA ARG A 71 12.34 29.19 -4.17
C ARG A 71 11.89 30.65 -4.21
N ASP A 72 12.12 31.33 -5.31
CA ASP A 72 11.61 32.67 -5.54
C ASP A 72 10.08 32.57 -5.44
N PRO A 73 9.42 33.26 -4.50
CA PRO A 73 7.97 33.20 -4.34
C PRO A 73 7.21 33.69 -5.58
N SER A 74 7.91 34.37 -6.51
CA SER A 74 7.35 34.81 -7.80
C SER A 74 7.38 33.72 -8.89
N GLN A 75 8.06 32.60 -8.68
CA GLN A 75 8.07 31.52 -9.67
C GLN A 75 6.75 30.77 -9.68
N ALA A 76 6.15 30.64 -10.87
CA ALA A 76 4.94 29.86 -11.07
C ALA A 76 5.11 28.43 -10.53
N MET A 77 4.10 27.97 -9.82
CA MET A 77 4.07 26.61 -9.26
C MET A 77 4.23 25.57 -10.35
N GLY A 78 5.18 24.63 -10.17
CA GLY A 78 5.40 23.57 -11.14
C GLY A 78 4.21 22.61 -11.25
N PRO A 79 4.08 21.87 -12.37
CA PRO A 79 2.90 21.04 -12.63
C PRO A 79 2.69 19.93 -11.59
N VAL A 80 3.75 19.42 -10.98
CA VAL A 80 3.66 18.40 -9.93
C VAL A 80 3.18 19.02 -8.62
N ALA A 81 3.68 20.21 -8.27
CA ALA A 81 3.23 20.93 -7.07
C ALA A 81 1.75 21.30 -7.16
N ALA A 82 1.32 21.83 -8.31
CA ALA A 82 -0.09 22.15 -8.54
C ALA A 82 -1.01 20.91 -8.43
N ALA A 83 -0.56 19.78 -8.96
CA ALA A 83 -1.30 18.53 -8.86
C ALA A 83 -1.39 18.02 -7.41
N ILE A 84 -0.31 18.15 -6.63
CA ILE A 84 -0.28 17.78 -5.21
C ILE A 84 -1.24 18.66 -4.41
N GLU A 85 -1.26 19.96 -4.68
CA GLU A 85 -2.19 20.88 -4.03
C GLU A 85 -3.66 20.53 -4.32
N TYR A 86 -3.94 20.13 -5.56
CA TYR A 86 -5.30 19.82 -6.01
C TYR A 86 -5.78 18.43 -5.55
N ALA A 87 -4.98 17.37 -5.75
CA ALA A 87 -5.39 15.98 -5.53
C ALA A 87 -4.84 15.38 -4.23
N GLY A 88 -3.91 16.06 -3.58
CA GLY A 88 -3.22 15.56 -2.40
C GLY A 88 -1.96 14.74 -2.71
N ALA A 89 -0.96 14.87 -1.83
CA ALA A 89 0.35 14.24 -2.01
C ALA A 89 0.28 12.72 -2.16
N GLY A 90 -0.56 12.05 -1.36
CA GLY A 90 -0.70 10.59 -1.39
C GLY A 90 -1.25 10.07 -2.72
N ALA A 91 -2.26 10.74 -3.30
CA ALA A 91 -2.85 10.35 -4.58
C ALA A 91 -1.83 10.51 -5.73
N ILE A 92 -1.16 11.65 -5.81
CA ILE A 92 -0.13 11.91 -6.83
C ILE A 92 1.06 10.98 -6.68
N ARG A 93 1.50 10.72 -5.45
CA ARG A 93 2.57 9.76 -5.14
C ARG A 93 2.22 8.36 -5.61
N TYR A 94 1.01 7.88 -5.30
CA TYR A 94 0.53 6.58 -5.73
C TYR A 94 0.47 6.48 -7.25
N ALA A 95 -0.11 7.49 -7.92
CA ALA A 95 -0.20 7.53 -9.37
C ALA A 95 1.19 7.48 -10.03
N LEU A 96 2.15 8.27 -9.55
CA LEU A 96 3.53 8.25 -10.05
C LEU A 96 4.23 6.91 -9.79
N ALA A 97 3.98 6.27 -8.64
CA ALA A 97 4.56 4.98 -8.32
C ALA A 97 4.11 3.86 -9.29
N ARG A 98 2.91 3.99 -9.89
CA ARG A 98 2.38 3.03 -10.88
C ARG A 98 2.98 3.18 -12.28
N VAL A 99 3.62 4.29 -12.58
CA VAL A 99 4.14 4.57 -13.95
C VAL A 99 5.34 3.67 -14.23
N PRO A 100 5.26 2.79 -15.24
CA PRO A 100 6.38 1.92 -15.60
C PRO A 100 7.62 2.70 -16.05
N PRO A 101 8.82 2.13 -15.90
CA PRO A 101 10.03 2.68 -16.51
C PRO A 101 9.84 2.88 -18.02
N GLY A 102 10.28 4.05 -18.52
CA GLY A 102 10.18 4.40 -19.95
C GLY A 102 8.82 4.90 -20.42
N ALA A 103 7.74 4.72 -19.64
CA ALA A 103 6.46 5.30 -20.00
C ALA A 103 6.41 6.82 -19.71
N PRO A 104 5.64 7.59 -20.49
CA PRO A 104 5.42 9.00 -20.21
C PRO A 104 4.79 9.18 -18.83
N ALA A 105 5.46 9.93 -17.95
CA ALA A 105 4.90 10.27 -16.67
C ALA A 105 3.92 11.44 -16.84
N ARG A 106 2.66 11.12 -16.99
CA ARG A 106 1.55 12.07 -16.96
C ARG A 106 0.53 11.59 -15.95
N VAL A 107 0.12 12.48 -15.07
CA VAL A 107 -0.92 12.24 -14.07
C VAL A 107 -2.01 13.28 -14.29
N ASP A 108 -3.25 12.84 -14.35
CA ASP A 108 -4.42 13.72 -14.36
C ASP A 108 -4.86 13.98 -12.92
N PRO A 109 -4.65 15.16 -12.36
CA PRO A 109 -5.02 15.46 -10.99
C PRO A 109 -6.52 15.37 -10.73
N CYS A 110 -7.36 15.67 -11.73
CA CYS A 110 -8.81 15.59 -11.61
C CYS A 110 -9.26 14.14 -11.42
N HIS A 111 -8.65 13.20 -12.18
CA HIS A 111 -8.89 11.78 -12.00
C HIS A 111 -8.43 11.30 -10.62
N GLU A 112 -7.22 11.65 -10.21
CA GLU A 112 -6.63 11.16 -8.95
C GLU A 112 -7.30 11.76 -7.71
N ALA A 113 -7.94 12.93 -7.81
CA ALA A 113 -8.71 13.55 -6.73
C ALA A 113 -10.08 12.88 -6.51
N ALA A 114 -10.57 12.11 -7.49
CA ALA A 114 -11.89 11.53 -7.42
C ALA A 114 -11.96 10.39 -6.38
N ARG A 115 -13.01 10.43 -5.53
CA ARG A 115 -13.28 9.40 -4.51
C ARG A 115 -14.12 8.27 -5.10
N ARG A 116 -13.52 7.52 -6.03
CA ARG A 116 -14.18 6.44 -6.77
C ARG A 116 -13.31 5.20 -6.79
N LEU A 117 -13.91 4.03 -6.83
CA LEU A 117 -13.19 2.74 -6.79
C LEU A 117 -12.42 2.42 -8.08
N ASP A 118 -12.68 3.14 -9.16
CA ASP A 118 -11.88 3.07 -10.39
C ASP A 118 -10.59 3.92 -10.34
N VAL A 119 -10.43 4.75 -9.28
CA VAL A 119 -9.18 5.46 -8.97
C VAL A 119 -8.32 4.59 -8.05
N PRO A 120 -7.17 4.08 -8.53
CA PRO A 120 -6.39 3.07 -7.81
C PRO A 120 -5.94 3.48 -6.41
N ALA A 121 -5.46 4.72 -6.24
CA ALA A 121 -5.05 5.25 -4.95
C ALA A 121 -6.20 5.25 -3.93
N TYR A 122 -7.38 5.68 -4.39
CA TYR A 122 -8.58 5.68 -3.56
C TYR A 122 -9.04 4.26 -3.24
N ALA A 123 -9.09 3.36 -4.23
CA ALA A 123 -9.56 1.99 -4.05
C ALA A 123 -8.75 1.23 -3.00
N VAL A 124 -7.42 1.34 -3.02
CA VAL A 124 -6.54 0.66 -2.04
C VAL A 124 -6.72 1.24 -0.64
N ARG A 125 -6.77 2.58 -0.51
CA ARG A 125 -7.02 3.25 0.78
C ARG A 125 -8.41 2.93 1.33
N TYR A 126 -9.42 2.88 0.45
CA TYR A 126 -10.78 2.53 0.82
C TYR A 126 -10.88 1.06 1.27
N ALA A 127 -10.19 0.13 0.61
CA ALA A 127 -10.14 -1.26 1.06
C ALA A 127 -9.58 -1.39 2.48
N HIS A 128 -8.50 -0.64 2.80
CA HIS A 128 -7.96 -0.58 4.16
C HIS A 128 -8.99 -0.02 5.15
N ALA A 129 -9.57 1.17 4.85
CA ALA A 129 -10.54 1.82 5.73
C ALA A 129 -11.81 0.97 5.94
N HIS A 130 -12.26 0.28 4.89
CA HIS A 130 -13.39 -0.66 4.96
C HIS A 130 -13.07 -1.85 5.86
N ALA A 131 -11.88 -2.46 5.72
CA ALA A 131 -11.46 -3.56 6.59
C ALA A 131 -11.36 -3.13 8.06
N ALA A 132 -10.79 -1.95 8.33
CA ALA A 132 -10.76 -1.36 9.66
C ALA A 132 -12.17 -1.09 10.21
N SER A 133 -13.10 -0.64 9.35
CA SER A 133 -14.51 -0.42 9.73
C SER A 133 -15.22 -1.72 10.07
N THR A 134 -15.01 -2.79 9.28
CA THR A 134 -15.57 -4.12 9.56
C THR A 134 -15.14 -4.62 10.93
N LEU A 135 -13.88 -4.41 11.31
CA LEU A 135 -13.38 -4.83 12.63
C LEU A 135 -13.99 -4.01 13.77
N ARG A 136 -14.20 -2.70 13.57
CA ARG A 136 -14.89 -1.86 14.57
C ARG A 136 -16.34 -2.28 14.74
N GLN A 137 -17.07 -2.49 13.62
CA GLN A 137 -18.44 -2.98 13.65
C GLN A 137 -18.56 -4.31 14.39
N ALA A 138 -17.63 -5.25 14.13
CA ALA A 138 -17.59 -6.52 14.85
C ALA A 138 -17.44 -6.31 16.36
N ALA A 139 -16.53 -5.43 16.77
CA ALA A 139 -16.31 -5.10 18.19
C ALA A 139 -17.56 -4.47 18.82
N ASP A 140 -18.23 -3.54 18.13
CA ASP A 140 -19.47 -2.90 18.59
C ASP A 140 -20.60 -3.91 18.77
N LEU A 141 -20.60 -5.01 18.00
CA LEU A 141 -21.54 -6.12 18.12
C LEU A 141 -21.11 -7.21 19.12
N GLY A 142 -20.01 -7.00 19.85
CA GLY A 142 -19.46 -7.98 20.79
C GLY A 142 -18.82 -9.20 20.11
N LEU A 143 -18.61 -9.16 18.80
CA LEU A 143 -17.93 -10.22 18.06
C LEU A 143 -16.42 -10.04 18.19
N ASN A 144 -15.72 -11.10 18.52
CA ASN A 144 -14.28 -11.08 18.58
C ASN A 144 -13.65 -12.14 17.68
N ARG A 145 -12.39 -11.99 17.38
CA ARG A 145 -11.65 -12.91 16.52
C ARG A 145 -11.18 -14.19 17.25
N GLY A 146 -11.32 -14.22 18.57
CA GLY A 146 -10.61 -15.20 19.39
C GLY A 146 -9.10 -14.93 19.43
N GLU A 147 -8.36 -15.81 20.07
CA GLU A 147 -6.91 -15.73 20.12
C GLU A 147 -6.26 -16.22 18.81
N ALA A 148 -5.10 -15.67 18.47
CA ALA A 148 -4.38 -16.06 17.25
C ALA A 148 -3.95 -17.54 17.26
N ALA A 149 -3.78 -18.12 18.42
CA ALA A 149 -3.45 -19.54 18.59
C ALA A 149 -4.62 -20.47 18.22
N GLU A 150 -5.86 -19.97 18.31
CA GLU A 150 -7.09 -20.70 17.98
C GLU A 150 -7.48 -20.58 16.50
N PHE A 151 -6.79 -19.70 15.77
CA PHE A 151 -7.09 -19.50 14.35
C PHE A 151 -6.78 -20.74 13.52
N GLY A 152 -7.83 -21.29 12.91
CA GLY A 152 -7.72 -22.33 11.89
C GLY A 152 -8.29 -21.84 10.55
N PRO A 153 -7.62 -22.03 9.41
CA PRO A 153 -8.14 -21.60 8.11
C PRO A 153 -9.23 -22.51 7.56
N ARG A 154 -9.51 -23.66 8.19
CA ARG A 154 -10.50 -24.64 7.71
C ARG A 154 -11.90 -24.08 7.46
N PRO A 155 -12.43 -23.11 8.25
CA PRO A 155 -13.72 -22.50 7.99
C PRO A 155 -13.76 -21.62 6.74
N LEU A 156 -12.60 -21.20 6.21
CA LEU A 156 -12.48 -20.34 5.03
C LEU A 156 -12.46 -21.23 3.77
N ALA A 157 -13.59 -21.76 3.36
CA ALA A 157 -13.69 -22.70 2.24
C ALA A 157 -14.20 -22.08 0.94
N HIS A 158 -14.76 -20.86 0.97
CA HIS A 158 -15.29 -20.22 -0.22
C HIS A 158 -14.16 -19.76 -1.17
N PRO A 159 -14.30 -19.90 -2.50
CA PRO A 159 -13.26 -19.52 -3.44
C PRO A 159 -12.74 -18.08 -3.27
N SER A 160 -13.61 -17.11 -2.96
CA SER A 160 -13.20 -15.73 -2.73
C SER A 160 -12.33 -15.56 -1.48
N GLU A 161 -12.55 -16.37 -0.44
CA GLU A 161 -11.71 -16.40 0.77
C GLU A 161 -10.34 -16.97 0.46
N GLN A 162 -10.30 -18.02 -0.38
CA GLN A 162 -9.02 -18.63 -0.82
C GLN A 162 -8.20 -17.66 -1.69
N VAL A 163 -8.85 -16.94 -2.62
CA VAL A 163 -8.18 -15.91 -3.43
C VAL A 163 -7.57 -14.83 -2.56
N LEU A 164 -8.29 -14.35 -1.54
CA LEU A 164 -7.75 -13.34 -0.62
C LEU A 164 -6.59 -13.89 0.23
N LEU A 165 -6.70 -15.13 0.72
CA LEU A 165 -5.61 -15.80 1.45
C LEU A 165 -4.36 -15.94 0.59
N ASP A 166 -4.52 -16.32 -0.67
CA ASP A 166 -3.42 -16.47 -1.62
C ASP A 166 -2.74 -15.11 -1.87
N GLU A 167 -3.49 -14.06 -2.22
CA GLU A 167 -2.91 -12.73 -2.42
C GLU A 167 -2.20 -12.21 -1.15
N LEU A 168 -2.76 -12.42 0.04
CA LEU A 168 -2.11 -12.06 1.29
C LEU A 168 -0.78 -12.79 1.51
N SER A 169 -0.70 -14.07 1.13
CA SER A 169 0.50 -14.89 1.31
C SER A 169 1.69 -14.40 0.47
N TRP A 170 1.40 -13.77 -0.68
CA TRP A 170 2.41 -13.28 -1.62
C TRP A 170 3.04 -11.94 -1.23
N LEU A 171 2.54 -11.22 -0.24
CA LEU A 171 3.01 -9.86 0.08
C LEU A 171 4.55 -9.75 0.22
N PRO A 172 5.26 -10.58 1.02
CA PRO A 172 6.71 -10.46 1.14
C PRO A 172 7.45 -10.73 -0.17
N GLU A 173 6.98 -11.71 -0.96
CA GLU A 173 7.61 -12.03 -2.25
C GLU A 173 7.35 -10.95 -3.30
N ARG A 174 6.17 -10.32 -3.32
CA ARG A 174 5.89 -9.18 -4.20
C ARG A 174 6.77 -7.99 -3.89
N VAL A 175 7.03 -7.71 -2.62
CA VAL A 175 7.99 -6.69 -2.19
C VAL A 175 9.40 -7.03 -2.68
N ALA A 176 9.86 -8.26 -2.42
CA ALA A 176 11.18 -8.71 -2.82
C ALA A 176 11.36 -8.76 -4.34
N GLY A 177 10.34 -9.21 -5.06
CA GLY A 177 10.35 -9.28 -6.52
C GLY A 177 10.42 -7.89 -7.18
N ALA A 178 9.65 -6.93 -6.69
CA ALA A 178 9.68 -5.56 -7.17
C ALA A 178 11.06 -4.91 -6.95
N ALA A 179 11.67 -5.15 -5.79
CA ALA A 179 13.01 -4.66 -5.47
C ALA A 179 14.09 -5.31 -6.36
N ARG A 180 14.06 -6.63 -6.48
CA ARG A 180 15.04 -7.43 -7.26
C ARG A 180 15.08 -7.05 -8.73
N GLN A 181 13.92 -6.74 -9.29
CA GLN A 181 13.77 -6.33 -10.69
C GLN A 181 13.97 -4.82 -10.89
N ALA A 182 14.19 -4.03 -9.82
CA ALA A 182 14.16 -2.57 -9.85
C ALA A 182 12.88 -2.01 -10.53
N ARG A 183 11.75 -2.68 -10.29
CA ARG A 183 10.43 -2.38 -10.85
C ARG A 183 9.44 -2.03 -9.73
N PRO A 184 9.61 -0.89 -9.05
CA PRO A 184 8.72 -0.50 -7.97
C PRO A 184 7.27 -0.28 -8.44
N ASP A 185 7.06 -0.05 -9.74
CA ASP A 185 5.74 0.14 -10.37
C ASP A 185 4.83 -1.10 -10.33
N VAL A 186 5.38 -2.29 -10.15
CA VAL A 186 4.56 -3.50 -10.04
C VAL A 186 3.94 -3.69 -8.66
N PHE A 187 4.51 -3.04 -7.64
CA PHE A 187 4.04 -3.18 -6.26
C PHE A 187 2.68 -2.48 -6.00
N PRO A 188 2.42 -1.23 -6.44
CA PRO A 188 1.08 -0.65 -6.36
C PRO A 188 0.02 -1.50 -7.07
N ARG A 189 0.34 -2.07 -8.22
CA ARG A 189 -0.58 -2.97 -8.95
C ARG A 189 -0.91 -4.25 -8.17
N TYR A 190 0.05 -4.74 -7.38
CA TYR A 190 -0.24 -5.83 -6.45
C TYR A 190 -1.21 -5.39 -5.36
N LEU A 191 -1.04 -4.20 -4.77
CA LEU A 191 -1.97 -3.69 -3.76
C LEU A 191 -3.39 -3.51 -4.31
N GLU A 192 -3.53 -3.13 -5.58
CA GLU A 192 -4.82 -3.05 -6.28
C GLU A 192 -5.48 -4.43 -6.40
N ARG A 193 -4.71 -5.48 -6.75
CA ARG A 193 -5.23 -6.86 -6.77
C ARG A 193 -5.64 -7.33 -5.39
N LEU A 194 -4.82 -7.06 -4.38
CA LEU A 194 -5.15 -7.38 -2.98
C LEU A 194 -6.42 -6.68 -2.52
N ALA A 195 -6.60 -5.39 -2.85
CA ALA A 195 -7.82 -4.64 -2.57
C ALA A 195 -9.04 -5.24 -3.30
N GLY A 196 -8.89 -5.59 -4.57
CA GLY A 196 -9.93 -6.26 -5.36
C GLY A 196 -10.32 -7.63 -4.78
N ALA A 197 -9.33 -8.44 -4.38
CA ALA A 197 -9.57 -9.72 -3.71
C ALA A 197 -10.32 -9.54 -2.38
N TYR A 198 -9.96 -8.50 -1.61
CA TYR A 198 -10.65 -8.16 -0.37
C TYR A 198 -12.12 -7.79 -0.63
N PHE A 199 -12.40 -6.91 -1.60
CA PHE A 199 -13.78 -6.54 -1.93
C PHE A 199 -14.59 -7.73 -2.43
N GLY A 200 -14.02 -8.53 -3.33
CA GLY A 200 -14.68 -9.74 -3.82
C GLY A 200 -14.96 -10.79 -2.73
N CYS A 201 -14.10 -10.84 -1.70
CA CYS A 201 -14.35 -11.66 -0.52
C CYS A 201 -15.49 -11.06 0.33
N GLN A 202 -15.47 -9.77 0.63
CA GLN A 202 -16.49 -9.11 1.45
C GLN A 202 -17.89 -9.14 0.81
N GLU A 203 -17.95 -9.04 -0.51
CA GLU A 203 -19.23 -9.12 -1.25
C GLU A 203 -19.89 -10.49 -1.12
N ARG A 204 -19.12 -11.57 -1.12
CA ARG A 204 -19.64 -12.96 -1.13
C ARG A 204 -19.63 -13.60 0.24
N CYS A 205 -18.69 -13.21 1.09
CA CYS A 205 -18.43 -13.80 2.40
C CYS A 205 -18.21 -12.69 3.44
N PRO A 206 -19.22 -11.82 3.68
CA PRO A 206 -19.04 -10.74 4.65
C PRO A 206 -18.76 -11.32 6.04
N ALA A 207 -17.88 -10.65 6.78
CA ALA A 207 -17.59 -11.01 8.17
C ALA A 207 -18.68 -10.53 9.14
N VAL A 208 -19.40 -9.45 8.75
CA VAL A 208 -20.50 -8.86 9.52
C VAL A 208 -21.65 -8.55 8.57
N TRP A 209 -22.89 -8.98 8.91
CA TRP A 209 -24.10 -8.66 8.15
C TRP A 209 -25.32 -8.54 9.08
N PRO A 210 -26.38 -7.82 8.67
CA PRO A 210 -27.62 -7.70 9.45
C PRO A 210 -28.26 -9.08 9.70
N GLY A 211 -28.63 -9.34 10.96
CA GLY A 211 -29.29 -10.59 11.34
C GLY A 211 -28.36 -11.79 11.56
N MET A 212 -27.04 -11.59 11.56
CA MET A 212 -26.12 -12.65 11.96
C MET A 212 -26.30 -13.03 13.43
N GLY A 213 -26.17 -14.32 13.73
CA GLY A 213 -26.19 -14.83 15.12
C GLY A 213 -24.91 -14.48 15.90
N THR A 214 -24.88 -14.90 17.15
CA THR A 214 -23.76 -14.66 18.07
C THR A 214 -22.54 -15.51 17.73
N GLY A 215 -21.81 -15.15 16.71
CA GLY A 215 -20.49 -15.70 16.46
C GLY A 215 -20.42 -17.20 16.12
N GLY A 216 -19.40 -17.55 15.38
CA GLY A 216 -19.09 -18.94 15.06
C GLY A 216 -17.65 -18.98 14.50
N PRO A 217 -17.07 -20.16 14.31
CA PRO A 217 -15.70 -20.31 13.82
C PRO A 217 -15.50 -19.65 12.44
N GLU A 218 -16.52 -19.63 11.60
CA GLU A 218 -16.48 -18.96 10.30
C GLU A 218 -16.38 -17.43 10.44
N ILE A 219 -17.18 -16.84 11.32
CA ILE A 219 -17.18 -15.39 11.57
C ILE A 219 -15.82 -14.99 12.15
N SER A 220 -15.32 -15.71 13.15
CA SER A 220 -13.99 -15.51 13.71
C SER A 220 -12.90 -15.58 12.64
N ALA A 221 -12.95 -16.59 11.76
CA ALA A 221 -11.98 -16.76 10.69
C ALA A 221 -12.04 -15.60 9.66
N ARG A 222 -13.26 -15.12 9.29
CA ARG A 222 -13.45 -13.97 8.40
C ARG A 222 -12.98 -12.66 9.03
N LEU A 223 -13.16 -12.48 10.34
CA LEU A 223 -12.61 -11.32 11.06
C LEU A 223 -11.08 -11.34 11.08
N TRP A 224 -10.47 -12.51 11.24
CA TRP A 224 -9.03 -12.67 11.08
C TRP A 224 -8.56 -12.33 9.67
N LEU A 225 -9.31 -12.73 8.65
CA LEU A 225 -9.01 -12.43 7.25
C LEU A 225 -9.11 -10.93 6.96
N ALA A 226 -10.15 -10.26 7.47
CA ALA A 226 -10.29 -8.80 7.38
C ALA A 226 -9.13 -8.07 8.10
N ALA A 227 -8.73 -8.54 9.28
CA ALA A 227 -7.60 -7.97 10.02
C ALA A 227 -6.27 -8.16 9.27
N ALA A 228 -6.07 -9.31 8.64
CA ALA A 228 -4.90 -9.57 7.81
C ALA A 228 -4.86 -8.64 6.58
N ALA A 229 -6.02 -8.43 5.92
CA ALA A 229 -6.14 -7.51 4.79
C ALA A 229 -5.83 -6.06 5.20
N ALA A 230 -6.44 -5.57 6.31
CA ALA A 230 -6.16 -4.24 6.84
C ALA A 230 -4.65 -4.05 7.12
N THR A 231 -4.03 -5.03 7.80
CA THR A 231 -2.61 -4.99 8.16
C THR A 231 -1.72 -4.98 6.91
N ALA A 232 -2.01 -5.84 5.93
CA ALA A 232 -1.22 -5.96 4.70
C ALA A 232 -1.34 -4.70 3.81
N LEU A 233 -2.57 -4.16 3.65
CA LEU A 233 -2.81 -2.94 2.89
C LEU A 233 -2.13 -1.73 3.53
N ARG A 234 -2.21 -1.59 4.87
CA ARG A 234 -1.48 -0.55 5.61
C ARG A 234 0.03 -0.66 5.38
N ALA A 235 0.61 -1.84 5.61
CA ALA A 235 2.04 -2.06 5.41
C ALA A 235 2.48 -1.78 3.97
N GLY A 236 1.64 -2.14 2.98
CA GLY A 236 1.91 -1.85 1.59
C GLY A 236 1.83 -0.36 1.24
N LEU A 237 0.82 0.34 1.74
CA LEU A 237 0.68 1.80 1.57
C LEU A 237 1.85 2.54 2.26
N ASP A 238 2.23 2.13 3.47
CA ASP A 238 3.39 2.68 4.18
C ASP A 238 4.67 2.53 3.35
N LEU A 239 4.90 1.37 2.71
CA LEU A 239 6.06 1.17 1.82
C LEU A 239 6.07 2.13 0.62
N LEU A 240 4.91 2.55 0.13
CA LEU A 240 4.78 3.57 -0.90
C LEU A 240 4.90 5.00 -0.35
N GLY A 241 4.86 5.19 0.97
CA GLY A 241 4.77 6.51 1.62
C GLY A 241 3.41 7.17 1.40
N VAL A 242 2.35 6.38 1.42
CA VAL A 242 0.96 6.81 1.26
C VAL A 242 0.19 6.49 2.54
N ASP A 243 -0.56 7.45 3.05
CA ASP A 243 -1.35 7.29 4.26
C ASP A 243 -2.44 6.21 4.10
N ALA A 244 -2.58 5.40 5.14
CA ALA A 244 -3.62 4.39 5.28
C ALA A 244 -4.58 4.77 6.41
N PRO A 245 -5.52 5.70 6.18
CA PRO A 245 -6.45 6.13 7.22
C PRO A 245 -7.47 5.04 7.54
N ASP A 246 -7.85 4.92 8.80
CA ASP A 246 -8.89 3.98 9.24
C ASP A 246 -10.31 4.45 8.86
N ARG A 247 -10.46 5.69 8.42
CA ARG A 247 -11.71 6.32 7.94
C ARG A 247 -11.40 7.22 6.74
N LEU A 248 -12.26 7.21 5.74
CA LEU A 248 -12.20 8.03 4.52
C LEU A 248 -13.45 8.87 4.37
#